data_86a1b7538ca287056d70a6691de26301
#
_entry.id   86a1b7538ca287056d70a6691de26301
#
_cell.length_a   1.000
_cell.length_b   1.000
_cell.length_c   1.000
_cell.angle_alpha   90.00
_cell.angle_beta   90.00
_cell.angle_gamma   90.00
#
_symmetry.space_group_name_H-M   'P 1'
#
loop_
_entity.id
_entity.type
_entity.pdbx_description
1 polymer ?
#
loop_
_entity_poly.entity_id
_entity_poly.type
_entity_poly.pdbx_seq_one_letter_code
_entity_poly.pdbx_strand_id
1 'polypeptide(L)'
;MKTISDHVLDIVQNSVRANATLIEIIVEEDKKSNLYNLTINDNGCGMDRETLQQAVNPFFTSRNTRKVGLGLPLLKQNAEAAGGSFQIHSEPGKGTKVKAVFLLDHLDRPPLGDIWNTWFLNLLSHPGIRWVYRHKTEEGVFEMDSAELLTMLEG
;
A
#
# COMPACT_ATOMS: atom_id res chain seq x y z
N MET A 1 15.89 -5.85 -6.98
CA MET A 1 14.68 -6.55 -6.48
C MET A 1 13.81 -5.57 -5.71
N LYS A 2 12.52 -5.58 -5.95
CA LYS A 2 11.60 -4.69 -5.25
C LYS A 2 11.40 -5.15 -3.81
N THR A 3 11.51 -4.21 -2.87
CA THR A 3 11.17 -4.48 -1.46
C THR A 3 9.67 -4.26 -1.25
N ILE A 4 9.17 -4.69 -0.09
CA ILE A 4 7.78 -4.41 0.27
C ILE A 4 7.57 -2.90 0.40
N SER A 5 8.55 -2.16 0.94
CA SER A 5 8.44 -0.70 1.00
C SER A 5 8.40 -0.06 -0.39
N ASP A 6 9.06 -0.64 -1.40
CA ASP A 6 8.96 -0.17 -2.78
C ASP A 6 7.54 -0.38 -3.33
N HIS A 7 6.92 -1.52 -3.00
CA HIS A 7 5.52 -1.75 -3.36
C HIS A 7 4.60 -0.74 -2.69
N VAL A 8 4.84 -0.46 -1.42
CA VAL A 8 4.05 0.57 -0.70
C VAL A 8 4.16 1.90 -1.42
N LEU A 9 5.37 2.30 -1.80
CA LEU A 9 5.57 3.55 -2.52
C LEU A 9 4.77 3.60 -3.82
N ASP A 10 4.82 2.54 -4.61
CA ASP A 10 4.08 2.48 -5.87
C ASP A 10 2.58 2.64 -5.67
N ILE A 11 2.03 1.97 -4.65
CA ILE A 11 0.59 2.01 -4.39
C ILE A 11 0.16 3.37 -3.84
N VAL A 12 0.94 3.95 -2.91
CA VAL A 12 0.57 5.27 -2.36
C VAL A 12 0.69 6.37 -3.42
N GLN A 13 1.58 6.23 -4.40
CA GLN A 13 1.63 7.17 -5.52
C GLN A 13 0.36 7.11 -6.36
N ASN A 14 -0.21 5.92 -6.53
CA ASN A 14 -1.52 5.78 -7.18
C ASN A 14 -2.60 6.49 -6.38
N SER A 15 -2.57 6.37 -5.06
CA SER A 15 -3.53 7.04 -4.17
C SER A 15 -3.42 8.57 -4.28
N VAL A 16 -2.19 9.09 -4.35
CA VAL A 16 -1.96 10.53 -4.54
C VAL A 16 -2.53 10.98 -5.89
N ARG A 17 -2.29 10.23 -6.95
CA ARG A 17 -2.83 10.57 -8.28
C ARG A 17 -4.36 10.51 -8.31
N ALA A 18 -4.96 9.68 -7.47
CA ALA A 18 -6.41 9.57 -7.35
C ALA A 18 -7.02 10.68 -6.48
N ASN A 19 -6.21 11.66 -6.10
CA ASN A 19 -6.63 12.83 -5.30
C ASN A 19 -7.17 12.44 -3.92
N ALA A 20 -6.59 11.42 -3.32
CA ALA A 20 -6.95 11.01 -1.96
C ALA A 20 -6.61 12.14 -0.96
N THR A 21 -7.45 12.29 0.04
CA THR A 21 -7.19 13.20 1.17
C THR A 21 -6.82 12.42 2.43
N LEU A 22 -7.01 11.11 2.41
CA LEU A 22 -6.63 10.21 3.49
C LEU A 22 -6.00 8.95 2.88
N ILE A 23 -4.82 8.59 3.35
CA ILE A 23 -4.13 7.36 2.95
C ILE A 23 -3.69 6.64 4.21
N GLU A 24 -4.08 5.37 4.33
CA GLU A 24 -3.73 4.53 5.47
C GLU A 24 -2.85 3.38 5.03
N ILE A 25 -1.74 3.18 5.72
CA ILE A 25 -0.84 2.04 5.51
C ILE A 25 -0.90 1.19 6.77
N ILE A 26 -1.36 -0.04 6.65
CA ILE A 26 -1.54 -0.95 7.78
C ILE A 26 -0.71 -2.21 7.54
N VAL A 27 0.20 -2.50 8.46
CA VAL A 27 1.03 -3.70 8.42
C VAL A 27 0.70 -4.54 9.65
N GLU A 28 0.44 -5.83 9.44
CA GLU A 28 0.26 -6.77 10.54
C GLU A 28 1.15 -7.98 10.31
N GLU A 29 2.04 -8.24 11.26
CA GLU A 29 2.91 -9.41 11.24
C GLU A 29 2.42 -10.41 12.28
N ASP A 30 2.06 -11.60 11.82
CA ASP A 30 1.58 -12.68 12.67
C ASP A 30 2.52 -13.87 12.53
N LYS A 31 3.42 -14.03 13.48
CA LYS A 31 4.41 -15.10 13.46
C LYS A 31 3.78 -16.47 13.65
N LYS A 32 2.71 -16.56 14.43
CA LYS A 32 2.03 -17.84 14.65
C LYS A 32 1.43 -18.39 13.38
N SER A 33 0.82 -17.53 12.58
CA SER A 33 0.24 -17.92 11.30
C SER A 33 1.23 -17.80 10.15
N ASN A 34 2.45 -17.29 10.42
CA ASN A 34 3.49 -17.08 9.41
C ASN A 34 3.04 -16.10 8.32
N LEU A 35 2.31 -15.04 8.71
CA LEU A 35 1.74 -14.10 7.75
C LEU A 35 2.26 -12.68 7.95
N TYR A 36 2.51 -12.01 6.81
CA TYR A 36 2.75 -10.59 6.73
C TYR A 36 1.61 -9.99 5.91
N ASN A 37 0.78 -9.17 6.57
CA ASN A 37 -0.39 -8.56 5.94
C ASN A 37 -0.11 -7.08 5.70
N LEU A 38 -0.25 -6.66 4.45
CA LEU A 38 -0.11 -5.26 4.06
C LEU A 38 -1.44 -4.78 3.51
N THR A 39 -1.98 -3.70 4.09
CA THR A 39 -3.21 -3.08 3.61
C THR A 39 -2.96 -1.61 3.36
N ILE A 40 -3.38 -1.12 2.21
CA ILE A 40 -3.31 0.30 1.88
C ILE A 40 -4.72 0.75 1.47
N ASN A 41 -5.27 1.69 2.24
CA ASN A 41 -6.58 2.28 2.01
C ASN A 41 -6.43 3.72 1.58
N ASP A 42 -7.22 4.15 0.60
CA ASP A 42 -7.34 5.56 0.28
C ASP A 42 -8.79 5.93 0.00
N ASN A 43 -9.10 7.20 0.14
CA ASN A 43 -10.41 7.77 -0.16
C ASN A 43 -10.38 8.58 -1.47
N GLY A 44 -9.55 8.18 -2.41
CA GLY A 44 -9.46 8.83 -3.71
C GLY A 44 -10.67 8.60 -4.59
N CYS A 45 -10.52 8.92 -5.87
CA CYS A 45 -11.64 8.82 -6.82
C CYS A 45 -12.12 7.39 -7.07
N GLY A 46 -11.31 6.40 -6.75
CA GLY A 46 -11.66 5.02 -6.97
C GLY A 46 -11.67 4.63 -8.44
N MET A 47 -12.07 3.41 -8.71
CA MET A 47 -12.11 2.86 -10.06
C MET A 47 -13.41 2.10 -10.27
N ASP A 48 -13.97 2.20 -11.49
CA ASP A 48 -15.05 1.34 -11.87
C ASP A 48 -14.52 -0.07 -12.15
N ARG A 49 -15.43 -1.00 -12.38
CA ARG A 49 -15.07 -2.41 -12.54
C ARG A 49 -14.11 -2.64 -13.72
N GLU A 50 -14.36 -1.99 -14.83
CA GLU A 50 -13.54 -2.14 -16.02
C GLU A 50 -12.14 -1.58 -15.80
N THR A 51 -12.03 -0.38 -15.25
CA THR A 51 -10.74 0.24 -14.94
C THR A 51 -9.95 -0.62 -13.96
N LEU A 52 -10.63 -1.18 -12.95
CA LEU A 52 -9.99 -2.03 -11.96
C LEU A 52 -9.41 -3.29 -12.59
N GLN A 53 -10.15 -3.94 -13.47
CA GLN A 53 -9.66 -5.13 -14.17
C GLN A 53 -8.43 -4.82 -15.00
N GLN A 54 -8.40 -3.67 -15.65
CA GLN A 54 -7.25 -3.22 -16.43
C GLN A 54 -6.05 -2.90 -15.55
N ALA A 55 -6.29 -2.29 -14.39
CA ALA A 55 -5.22 -1.87 -13.48
C ALA A 55 -4.41 -3.05 -12.93
N VAL A 56 -5.03 -4.22 -12.76
CA VAL A 56 -4.34 -5.41 -12.26
C VAL A 56 -3.80 -6.31 -13.36
N ASN A 57 -4.03 -5.95 -14.61
CA ASN A 57 -3.56 -6.73 -15.76
C ASN A 57 -2.21 -6.20 -16.23
N PRO A 58 -1.12 -6.99 -16.11
CA PRO A 58 0.22 -6.51 -16.47
C PRO A 58 0.36 -6.16 -17.95
N PHE A 59 -0.37 -6.83 -18.82
CA PHE A 59 -0.28 -6.58 -20.25
C PHE A 59 -0.94 -5.25 -20.63
N PHE A 60 -2.04 -4.93 -19.99
CA PHE A 60 -2.73 -3.68 -20.27
C PHE A 60 -1.93 -2.47 -19.78
N THR A 61 -1.47 -2.50 -18.53
CA THR A 61 -0.77 -1.36 -17.94
C THR A 61 0.54 -1.06 -18.61
N SER A 62 1.26 -2.08 -19.09
CA SER A 62 2.53 -1.87 -19.78
C SER A 62 2.36 -1.15 -21.11
N ARG A 63 1.16 -1.18 -21.67
CA ARG A 63 0.88 -0.61 -22.99
C ARG A 63 0.43 0.85 -22.95
N ASN A 64 -0.47 1.17 -22.03
CA ASN A 64 -1.21 2.42 -22.10
C ASN A 64 -0.99 3.36 -20.94
N THR A 65 -0.40 2.90 -19.86
CA THR A 65 -0.37 3.71 -18.64
C THR A 65 0.98 3.67 -17.98
N ARG A 66 1.94 4.29 -18.57
CA ARG A 66 3.24 4.47 -17.93
C ARG A 66 3.12 5.13 -16.57
N LYS A 67 2.10 5.99 -16.39
CA LYS A 67 1.90 6.74 -15.15
C LYS A 67 1.42 5.86 -14.01
N VAL A 68 0.56 4.89 -14.31
CA VAL A 68 0.09 3.95 -13.30
C VAL A 68 1.13 2.88 -13.04
N GLY A 69 1.95 2.59 -14.06
CA GLY A 69 3.02 1.64 -13.94
C GLY A 69 2.53 0.22 -13.70
N LEU A 70 3.42 -0.60 -13.17
CA LEU A 70 3.16 -2.01 -12.92
C LEU A 70 2.99 -2.32 -11.43
N GLY A 71 2.71 -1.28 -10.61
CA GLY A 71 2.66 -1.42 -9.16
C GLY A 71 1.68 -2.49 -8.69
N LEU A 72 0.42 -2.43 -9.13
CA LEU A 72 -0.59 -3.40 -8.71
C LEU A 72 -0.32 -4.80 -9.25
N PRO A 73 -0.04 -5.00 -10.55
CA PRO A 73 0.28 -6.34 -11.05
C PRO A 73 1.52 -6.95 -10.40
N LEU A 74 2.56 -6.16 -10.15
CA LEU A 74 3.77 -6.66 -9.52
C LEU A 74 3.53 -7.06 -8.07
N LEU A 75 2.76 -6.27 -7.32
CA LEU A 75 2.42 -6.61 -5.95
C LEU A 75 1.64 -7.91 -5.90
N LYS A 76 0.65 -8.06 -6.78
CA LYS A 76 -0.13 -9.29 -6.89
C LYS A 76 0.76 -10.49 -7.17
N GLN A 77 1.65 -10.36 -8.15
CA GLN A 77 2.56 -11.44 -8.53
C GLN A 77 3.47 -11.84 -7.37
N ASN A 78 4.05 -10.85 -6.69
CA ASN A 78 4.97 -11.11 -5.59
C ASN A 78 4.27 -11.72 -4.36
N ALA A 79 3.05 -11.28 -4.06
CA ALA A 79 2.29 -11.84 -2.95
C ALA A 79 1.95 -13.31 -3.23
N GLU A 80 1.49 -13.61 -4.43
CA GLU A 80 1.16 -14.98 -4.82
C GLU A 80 2.40 -15.88 -4.89
N ALA A 81 3.51 -15.37 -5.41
CA ALA A 81 4.77 -16.10 -5.45
C ALA A 81 5.30 -16.41 -4.06
N ALA A 82 5.03 -15.57 -3.08
CA ALA A 82 5.44 -15.78 -1.70
C ALA A 82 4.41 -16.59 -0.90
N GLY A 83 3.56 -17.33 -1.57
CA GLY A 83 2.60 -18.23 -0.94
C GLY A 83 1.39 -17.55 -0.32
N GLY A 84 1.21 -16.26 -0.58
CA GLY A 84 0.11 -15.50 -0.03
C GLY A 84 -0.98 -15.19 -1.04
N SER A 85 -1.61 -14.03 -0.87
CA SER A 85 -2.75 -13.64 -1.69
C SER A 85 -2.77 -12.14 -1.94
N PHE A 86 -3.59 -11.74 -2.90
CA PHE A 86 -3.79 -10.35 -3.24
C PHE A 86 -5.28 -10.09 -3.43
N GLN A 87 -5.77 -9.00 -2.85
CA GLN A 87 -7.15 -8.55 -3.00
C GLN A 87 -7.14 -7.06 -3.23
N ILE A 88 -8.01 -6.59 -4.10
CA ILE A 88 -8.22 -5.17 -4.32
C ILE A 88 -9.71 -4.90 -4.43
N HIS A 89 -10.14 -3.85 -3.77
CA HIS A 89 -11.53 -3.41 -3.78
C HIS A 89 -11.55 -1.91 -4.06
N SER A 90 -12.34 -1.49 -5.04
CA SER A 90 -12.42 -0.09 -5.41
C SER A 90 -13.82 0.24 -5.91
N GLU A 91 -14.30 1.44 -5.56
CA GLU A 91 -15.59 1.94 -6.02
C GLU A 91 -15.44 3.39 -6.44
N PRO A 92 -16.06 3.80 -7.55
CA PRO A 92 -16.01 5.20 -7.97
C PRO A 92 -16.51 6.14 -6.86
N GLY A 93 -15.74 7.16 -6.58
CA GLY A 93 -16.07 8.17 -5.57
C GLY A 93 -15.84 7.75 -4.13
N LYS A 94 -15.41 6.52 -3.87
CA LYS A 94 -15.23 6.01 -2.50
C LYS A 94 -13.79 5.67 -2.15
N GLY A 95 -12.98 5.38 -3.17
CA GLY A 95 -11.58 5.08 -2.95
C GLY A 95 -11.22 3.64 -3.25
N THR A 96 -10.02 3.24 -2.80
CA THR A 96 -9.44 1.93 -3.13
C THR A 96 -8.81 1.30 -1.88
N LYS A 97 -9.01 0.00 -1.73
CA LYS A 97 -8.37 -0.80 -0.69
C LYS A 97 -7.59 -1.92 -1.34
N VAL A 98 -6.29 -1.96 -1.07
CA VAL A 98 -5.39 -3.01 -1.56
C VAL A 98 -4.93 -3.82 -0.36
N LYS A 99 -5.04 -5.15 -0.44
CA LYS A 99 -4.54 -6.04 0.59
C LYS A 99 -3.66 -7.10 -0.03
N ALA A 100 -2.41 -7.19 0.43
CA ALA A 100 -1.45 -8.19 0.00
C ALA A 100 -0.99 -8.98 1.21
N VAL A 101 -0.96 -10.29 1.08
CA VAL A 101 -0.54 -11.21 2.13
C VAL A 101 0.66 -12.00 1.62
N PHE A 102 1.71 -12.09 2.45
CA PHE A 102 2.92 -12.85 2.15
C PHE A 102 3.16 -13.83 3.29
N LEU A 103 3.72 -15.00 3.01
CA LEU A 103 4.25 -15.83 4.07
C LEU A 103 5.55 -15.22 4.57
N LEU A 104 5.70 -15.07 5.89
CA LEU A 104 6.84 -14.38 6.48
C LEU A 104 8.18 -15.03 6.14
N ASP A 105 8.24 -16.36 6.16
CA ASP A 105 9.48 -17.10 5.95
C ASP A 105 9.63 -17.71 4.56
N HIS A 106 8.80 -17.30 3.62
CA HIS A 106 8.89 -17.81 2.25
C HIS A 106 10.12 -17.27 1.53
N LEU A 107 10.80 -18.13 0.77
CA LEU A 107 12.00 -17.74 0.03
C LEU A 107 11.75 -16.63 -0.98
N ASP A 108 10.55 -16.59 -1.56
CA ASP A 108 10.19 -15.59 -2.57
C ASP A 108 9.55 -14.35 -1.99
N ARG A 109 9.49 -14.23 -0.66
CA ARG A 109 8.99 -13.00 -0.06
C ARG A 109 9.99 -11.87 -0.32
N PRO A 110 9.52 -10.74 -0.86
CA PRO A 110 10.42 -9.60 -1.05
C PRO A 110 11.02 -9.12 0.28
N PRO A 111 12.22 -8.56 0.27
CA PRO A 111 12.74 -7.90 1.47
C PRO A 111 11.77 -6.83 1.97
N LEU A 112 11.71 -6.65 3.29
CA LEU A 112 10.73 -5.73 3.88
C LEU A 112 11.01 -4.27 3.52
N GLY A 113 12.26 -3.87 3.52
CA GLY A 113 12.63 -2.48 3.33
C GLY A 113 12.24 -1.62 4.55
N ASP A 114 12.18 -0.31 4.36
CA ASP A 114 11.89 0.64 5.44
C ASP A 114 10.58 1.36 5.17
N ILE A 115 9.48 0.77 5.62
CA ILE A 115 8.13 1.32 5.40
C ILE A 115 7.94 2.62 6.15
N TRP A 116 8.50 2.74 7.37
CA TRP A 116 8.43 3.98 8.14
C TRP A 116 9.01 5.16 7.36
N ASN A 117 10.20 4.96 6.79
CA ASN A 117 10.86 6.00 6.02
C ASN A 117 10.05 6.38 4.77
N THR A 118 9.50 5.37 4.08
CA THR A 118 8.64 5.59 2.92
C THR A 118 7.42 6.41 3.31
N TRP A 119 6.76 6.07 4.41
CA TRP A 119 5.59 6.78 4.91
C TRP A 119 5.94 8.24 5.24
N PHE A 120 7.04 8.44 5.98
CA PHE A 120 7.45 9.77 6.43
C PHE A 120 7.83 10.68 5.26
N LEU A 121 8.56 10.16 4.28
CA LEU A 121 8.93 10.94 3.10
C LEU A 121 7.70 11.34 2.28
N ASN A 122 6.72 10.45 2.17
CA ASN A 122 5.47 10.79 1.47
C ASN A 122 4.67 11.84 2.23
N LEU A 123 4.65 11.78 3.55
CA LEU A 123 4.03 12.82 4.36
C LEU A 123 4.67 14.18 4.10
N LEU A 124 6.00 14.23 4.05
CA LEU A 124 6.71 15.49 3.80
C LEU A 124 6.46 16.03 2.39
N SER A 125 6.31 15.12 1.41
CA SER A 125 6.07 15.51 0.01
C SER A 125 4.62 15.95 -0.23
N HIS A 126 3.68 15.42 0.56
CA HIS A 126 2.24 15.68 0.38
C HIS A 126 1.59 16.00 1.71
N PRO A 127 1.95 17.15 2.33
CA PRO A 127 1.46 17.48 3.68
C PRO A 127 -0.03 17.80 3.74
N GLY A 128 -0.67 18.03 2.59
CA GLY A 128 -2.11 18.26 2.54
C GLY A 128 -2.95 17.00 2.63
N ILE A 129 -2.31 15.84 2.56
CA ILE A 129 -2.98 14.55 2.70
C ILE A 129 -2.82 14.09 4.15
N ARG A 130 -3.87 13.52 4.72
CA ARG A 130 -3.76 12.88 6.02
C ARG A 130 -3.21 11.48 5.83
N TRP A 131 -2.10 11.19 6.49
CA TRP A 131 -1.39 9.92 6.39
C TRP A 131 -1.47 9.19 7.71
N VAL A 132 -1.93 7.93 7.68
CA VAL A 132 -1.98 7.08 8.87
C VAL A 132 -1.11 5.87 8.62
N TYR A 133 -0.26 5.52 9.59
CA TYR A 133 0.57 4.33 9.55
C TYR A 133 0.32 3.51 10.80
N ARG A 134 0.05 2.24 10.61
CA ARG A 134 -0.19 1.32 11.72
C ARG A 134 0.60 0.05 11.47
N HIS A 135 1.36 -0.36 12.47
CA HIS A 135 2.19 -1.56 12.39
C HIS A 135 1.97 -2.41 13.63
N LYS A 136 1.37 -3.57 13.44
CA LYS A 136 1.05 -4.50 14.52
C LYS A 136 1.94 -5.73 14.46
N THR A 137 2.51 -6.10 15.59
CA THR A 137 3.26 -7.33 15.79
C THR A 137 2.78 -7.99 17.08
N GLU A 138 3.37 -9.13 17.45
CA GLU A 138 3.07 -9.76 18.74
C GLU A 138 3.47 -8.89 19.93
N GLU A 139 4.39 -7.96 19.72
CA GLU A 139 4.88 -7.08 20.78
C GLU A 139 3.97 -5.88 21.02
N GLY A 140 3.04 -5.60 20.12
CA GLY A 140 2.12 -4.48 20.27
C GLY A 140 1.81 -3.80 18.97
N VAL A 141 1.26 -2.60 19.07
CA VAL A 141 0.85 -1.80 17.92
C VAL A 141 1.55 -0.45 17.96
N PHE A 142 2.21 -0.12 16.86
CA PHE A 142 2.72 1.24 16.61
C PHE A 142 1.74 1.94 15.68
N GLU A 143 1.35 3.16 16.03
CA GLU A 143 0.41 3.92 15.20
C GLU A 143 0.84 5.38 15.15
N MET A 144 0.80 5.95 13.96
CA MET A 144 1.12 7.37 13.75
C MET A 144 0.12 7.97 12.78
N ASP A 145 -0.41 9.14 13.15
CA ASP A 145 -1.35 9.90 12.33
C ASP A 145 -0.72 11.25 12.05
N SER A 146 -0.63 11.62 10.76
CA SER A 146 -0.02 12.89 10.38
C SER A 146 -0.72 14.10 11.00
N ALA A 147 -2.04 14.01 11.22
CA ALA A 147 -2.77 15.11 11.87
C ALA A 147 -2.25 15.35 13.28
N GLU A 148 -1.97 14.30 14.04
CA GLU A 148 -1.41 14.40 15.38
C GLU A 148 0.04 14.90 15.33
N LEU A 149 0.82 14.36 14.40
CA LEU A 149 2.22 14.74 14.25
C LEU A 149 2.37 16.22 13.94
N LEU A 150 1.58 16.74 13.01
CA LEU A 150 1.60 18.15 12.65
C LEU A 150 1.18 19.04 13.82
N THR A 151 0.19 18.62 14.59
CA THR A 151 -0.23 19.34 15.79
C THR A 151 0.91 19.40 16.81
N MET A 152 1.62 18.31 17.01
CA MET A 152 2.77 18.27 17.91
C MET A 152 3.89 19.20 17.46
N LEU A 153 4.14 19.29 16.16
CA LEU A 153 5.18 20.14 15.60
C LEU A 153 4.83 21.63 15.68
N GLU A 154 3.54 21.94 15.61
CA GLU A 154 3.08 23.34 15.72
C GLU A 154 2.99 23.80 17.17
N GLY A 155 2.78 22.87 18.07
CA GLY A 155 2.68 23.16 19.49
C GLY A 155 4.02 23.33 20.14
#